data_295ae0896211aa33b8321eabdf4ee1c2
#
_entry.id   295ae0896211aa33b8321eabdf4ee1c2
#
_cell.length_a   1.000
_cell.length_b   1.000
_cell.length_c   1.000
_cell.angle_alpha   90.00
_cell.angle_beta   90.00
_cell.angle_gamma   90.00
#
_symmetry.space_group_name_H-M   'P 1'
#
loop_
_entity.id
_entity.type
_entity.pdbx_description
1 polymer ?
#
loop_
_entity_poly.entity_id
_entity_poly.type
_entity_poly.pdbx_seq_one_letter_code
_entity_poly.pdbx_strand_id
1 'polypeptide(L)'
;DDFDATLDIAKILGIDFIIAPYLEENDRPDTSVGYAKLAHRLNAAAKKYAKHGISFGWHNHDFEFVTLADSGIPMDIILEQAPDIKWEADLAWVARGASDPLEYIQRYGNRLAAIHVKDIAPVGQNLAEDGWADLGAGTLDWTALLQACRTQSKHLIYALEHDKPNDPVGYATRSAAAFQKLWDNTHD
;
A
#
# COMPACT_ATOMS: atom_id res chain seq x y z
N ASP A 1 13.20 11.29 11.24
CA ASP A 1 14.04 10.11 11.01
C ASP A 1 15.41 10.55 10.52
N ASP A 2 16.46 9.85 10.97
CA ASP A 2 17.83 10.11 10.57
C ASP A 2 18.06 9.57 9.14
N PHE A 3 18.08 10.48 8.16
CA PHE A 3 18.27 10.12 6.76
C PHE A 3 19.60 9.40 6.52
N ASP A 4 20.67 9.85 7.16
CA ASP A 4 22.02 9.31 6.90
C ASP A 4 22.13 7.89 7.47
N ALA A 5 21.60 7.65 8.66
CA ALA A 5 21.54 6.30 9.25
C ALA A 5 20.69 5.34 8.40
N THR A 6 19.52 5.79 7.93
CA THR A 6 18.66 4.97 7.04
C THR A 6 19.36 4.67 5.72
N LEU A 7 20.03 5.66 5.12
CA LEU A 7 20.79 5.49 3.89
C LEU A 7 21.94 4.48 4.04
N ASP A 8 22.65 4.52 5.15
CA ASP A 8 23.76 3.60 5.42
C ASP A 8 23.24 2.15 5.59
N ILE A 9 22.13 1.96 6.31
CA ILE A 9 21.48 0.66 6.41
C ILE A 9 21.03 0.16 5.01
N ALA A 10 20.40 1.01 4.21
CA ALA A 10 19.95 0.66 2.86
C ALA A 10 21.12 0.21 1.97
N LYS A 11 22.26 0.91 2.04
CA LYS A 11 23.48 0.54 1.29
C LYS A 11 24.05 -0.80 1.76
N ILE A 12 24.13 -1.02 3.08
CA ILE A 12 24.64 -2.28 3.65
C ILE A 12 23.79 -3.47 3.22
N LEU A 13 22.46 -3.29 3.18
CA LEU A 13 21.50 -4.34 2.82
C LEU A 13 21.27 -4.46 1.31
N GLY A 14 21.79 -3.51 0.49
CA GLY A 14 21.54 -3.48 -0.95
C GLY A 14 20.09 -3.16 -1.30
N ILE A 15 19.41 -2.34 -0.49
CA ILE A 15 18.01 -1.95 -0.68
C ILE A 15 17.94 -0.84 -1.74
N ASP A 16 17.03 -0.97 -2.68
CA ASP A 16 16.75 0.01 -3.74
C ASP A 16 15.36 0.68 -3.60
N PHE A 17 14.58 0.28 -2.59
CA PHE A 17 13.27 0.84 -2.31
C PHE A 17 13.02 0.98 -0.79
N ILE A 18 12.71 2.19 -0.34
CA ILE A 18 12.37 2.52 1.06
C ILE A 18 10.94 3.03 1.10
N ILE A 19 10.17 2.58 2.08
CA ILE A 19 8.77 2.95 2.26
C ILE A 19 8.59 3.63 3.61
N ALA A 20 7.85 4.74 3.63
CA ALA A 20 7.27 5.28 4.85
C ALA A 20 5.96 4.54 5.12
N PRO A 21 5.91 3.70 6.19
CA PRO A 21 4.84 2.70 6.30
C PRO A 21 3.60 3.20 7.02
N TYR A 22 3.68 4.28 7.77
CA TYR A 22 2.60 4.69 8.65
C TYR A 22 2.75 6.13 9.15
N LEU A 23 1.64 6.72 9.57
CA LEU A 23 1.60 7.98 10.29
C LEU A 23 0.78 7.79 11.57
N GLU A 24 1.40 8.01 12.72
CA GLU A 24 0.75 7.90 14.02
C GLU A 24 -0.47 8.82 14.11
N GLU A 25 -1.51 8.41 14.82
CA GLU A 25 -2.78 9.13 14.88
C GLU A 25 -2.60 10.60 15.28
N ASN A 26 -1.74 10.86 16.27
CA ASN A 26 -1.46 12.22 16.77
C ASN A 26 -0.68 13.09 15.76
N ASP A 27 -0.07 12.49 14.75
CA ASP A 27 0.72 13.18 13.71
C ASP A 27 -0.07 13.38 12.41
N ARG A 28 -1.28 12.82 12.32
CA ARG A 28 -2.14 12.93 11.13
C ARG A 28 -2.69 14.35 11.01
N PRO A 29 -2.48 15.01 9.86
CA PRO A 29 -3.13 16.31 9.61
C PRO A 29 -4.67 16.16 9.57
N ASP A 30 -5.38 17.18 9.96
CA ASP A 30 -6.83 17.27 9.93
C ASP A 30 -7.40 18.09 8.76
N THR A 31 -6.51 18.61 7.90
CA THR A 31 -6.84 19.48 6.77
C THR A 31 -6.08 19.12 5.49
N SER A 32 -6.65 19.46 4.34
CA SER A 32 -5.99 19.31 3.03
C SER A 32 -4.65 20.04 2.97
N VAL A 33 -4.55 21.23 3.58
CA VAL A 33 -3.28 21.99 3.65
C VAL A 33 -2.24 21.25 4.47
N GLY A 34 -2.64 20.58 5.55
CA GLY A 34 -1.75 19.77 6.37
C GLY A 34 -1.21 18.56 5.58
N TYR A 35 -2.08 17.83 4.87
CA TYR A 35 -1.65 16.73 4.00
C TYR A 35 -0.80 17.18 2.81
N ALA A 36 -1.06 18.35 2.23
CA ALA A 36 -0.18 18.92 1.21
C ALA A 36 1.24 19.19 1.74
N LYS A 37 1.36 19.69 2.98
CA LYS A 37 2.69 19.86 3.63
C LYS A 37 3.38 18.50 3.87
N LEU A 38 2.64 17.48 4.29
CA LEU A 38 3.16 16.11 4.42
C LEU A 38 3.65 15.61 3.06
N ALA A 39 2.83 15.72 2.01
CA ALA A 39 3.18 15.31 0.65
C ALA A 39 4.47 15.99 0.15
N HIS A 40 4.61 17.30 0.37
CA HIS A 40 5.85 18.01 0.01
C HIS A 40 7.08 17.48 0.77
N ARG A 41 6.93 17.11 2.05
CA ARG A 41 8.03 16.49 2.84
C ARG A 41 8.39 15.11 2.28
N LEU A 42 7.39 14.27 1.97
CA LEU A 42 7.60 12.96 1.34
C LEU A 42 8.29 13.10 -0.02
N ASN A 43 7.86 14.06 -0.83
CA ASN A 43 8.48 14.32 -2.13
C ASN A 43 9.94 14.81 -2.01
N ALA A 44 10.23 15.62 -1.00
CA ALA A 44 11.61 16.04 -0.73
C ALA A 44 12.49 14.86 -0.30
N ALA A 45 11.96 13.93 0.51
CA ALA A 45 12.63 12.69 0.87
C ALA A 45 12.91 11.83 -0.37
N ALA A 46 11.89 11.62 -1.25
CA ALA A 46 12.04 10.88 -2.48
C ALA A 46 13.18 11.44 -3.36
N LYS A 47 13.23 12.76 -3.55
CA LYS A 47 14.32 13.42 -4.29
C LYS A 47 15.69 13.24 -3.64
N LYS A 48 15.73 13.16 -2.31
CA LYS A 48 16.98 12.97 -1.57
C LYS A 48 17.50 11.53 -1.76
N TYR A 49 16.64 10.52 -1.60
CA TYR A 49 16.99 9.10 -1.82
C TYR A 49 17.33 8.80 -3.29
N ALA A 50 16.63 9.42 -4.25
CA ALA A 50 16.89 9.22 -5.67
C ALA A 50 18.31 9.57 -6.10
N LYS A 51 18.99 10.51 -5.43
CA LYS A 51 20.41 10.83 -5.67
C LYS A 51 21.36 9.67 -5.35
N HIS A 52 20.88 8.70 -4.60
CA HIS A 52 21.60 7.48 -4.20
C HIS A 52 21.10 6.23 -4.92
N GLY A 53 20.24 6.39 -5.95
CA GLY A 53 19.67 5.28 -6.70
C GLY A 53 18.57 4.52 -5.95
N ILE A 54 18.04 5.09 -4.85
CA ILE A 54 17.01 4.48 -4.01
C ILE A 54 15.67 5.16 -4.29
N SER A 55 14.65 4.38 -4.58
CA SER A 55 13.27 4.83 -4.65
C SER A 55 12.69 5.02 -3.25
N PHE A 56 11.77 5.98 -3.09
CA PHE A 56 11.07 6.20 -1.83
C PHE A 56 9.57 6.20 -2.07
N GLY A 57 8.80 5.56 -1.19
CA GLY A 57 7.36 5.39 -1.32
C GLY A 57 6.58 5.64 -0.04
N TRP A 58 5.28 5.64 -0.21
CA TRP A 58 4.27 5.69 0.84
C TRP A 58 3.45 4.41 0.82
N HIS A 59 3.13 3.87 2.01
CA HIS A 59 2.18 2.79 2.22
C HIS A 59 0.93 3.35 2.88
N ASN A 60 -0.24 2.97 2.36
CA ASN A 60 -1.53 3.46 2.83
C ASN A 60 -2.23 2.52 3.81
N HIS A 61 -3.04 3.11 4.67
CA HIS A 61 -4.07 2.47 5.49
C HIS A 61 -5.46 3.03 5.11
N ASP A 62 -6.45 2.83 5.95
CA ASP A 62 -7.83 3.31 5.71
C ASP A 62 -8.01 4.82 5.92
N PHE A 63 -7.27 5.41 6.88
CA PHE A 63 -7.44 6.81 7.26
C PHE A 63 -7.12 7.81 6.13
N GLU A 64 -6.29 7.42 5.16
CA GLU A 64 -6.00 8.28 4.00
C GLU A 64 -7.15 8.35 3.00
N PHE A 65 -8.16 7.50 3.12
CA PHE A 65 -9.34 7.50 2.26
C PHE A 65 -10.56 8.15 2.91
N VAL A 66 -10.47 8.55 4.18
CA VAL A 66 -11.53 9.27 4.88
C VAL A 66 -11.54 10.73 4.42
N THR A 67 -12.71 11.19 3.95
CA THR A 67 -12.90 12.58 3.52
C THR A 67 -12.71 13.53 4.70
N LEU A 68 -11.82 14.50 4.55
CA LEU A 68 -11.57 15.56 5.54
C LEU A 68 -12.74 16.54 5.62
N ALA A 69 -12.78 17.33 6.69
CA ALA A 69 -13.83 18.34 6.89
C ALA A 69 -13.87 19.41 5.80
N ASP A 70 -12.73 19.67 5.12
CA ASP A 70 -12.60 20.57 3.98
C ASP A 70 -12.80 19.87 2.62
N SER A 71 -13.37 18.66 2.64
CA SER A 71 -13.69 17.81 1.48
C SER A 71 -12.49 17.22 0.74
N GLY A 72 -11.26 17.35 1.24
CA GLY A 72 -10.09 16.69 0.68
C GLY A 72 -10.05 15.20 1.02
N ILE A 73 -9.41 14.41 0.18
CA ILE A 73 -9.06 13.00 0.46
C ILE A 73 -7.55 12.92 0.64
N PRO A 74 -7.05 12.53 1.82
CA PRO A 74 -5.62 12.51 2.12
C PRO A 74 -4.77 11.78 1.08
N MET A 75 -5.19 10.59 0.64
CA MET A 75 -4.42 9.81 -0.34
C MET A 75 -4.29 10.52 -1.69
N ASP A 76 -5.37 11.14 -2.18
CA ASP A 76 -5.35 11.93 -3.41
C ASP A 76 -4.35 13.08 -3.28
N ILE A 77 -4.40 13.81 -2.16
CA ILE A 77 -3.49 14.94 -1.91
C ILE A 77 -2.03 14.46 -1.88
N ILE A 78 -1.75 13.34 -1.20
CA ILE A 78 -0.39 12.78 -1.12
C ILE A 78 0.13 12.42 -2.51
N LEU A 79 -0.63 11.66 -3.31
CA LEU A 79 -0.20 11.18 -4.62
C LEU A 79 -0.09 12.32 -5.65
N GLU A 80 -0.97 13.33 -5.57
CA GLU A 80 -0.96 14.47 -6.49
C GLU A 80 0.16 15.49 -6.15
N GLN A 81 0.39 15.76 -4.87
CA GLN A 81 1.36 16.77 -4.43
C GLN A 81 2.79 16.24 -4.25
N ALA A 82 2.96 14.90 -4.28
CA ALA A 82 4.26 14.25 -4.18
C ALA A 82 4.57 13.42 -5.45
N PRO A 83 4.86 14.04 -6.61
CA PRO A 83 5.01 13.33 -7.88
C PRO A 83 6.19 12.35 -7.94
N ASP A 84 7.19 12.48 -7.08
CA ASP A 84 8.39 11.62 -7.12
C ASP A 84 8.32 10.40 -6.18
N ILE A 85 7.31 10.31 -5.28
CA ILE A 85 7.16 9.12 -4.44
C ILE A 85 6.59 7.94 -5.24
N LYS A 86 6.86 6.74 -4.81
CA LYS A 86 6.18 5.51 -5.23
C LYS A 86 5.04 5.17 -4.29
N TRP A 87 4.19 4.28 -4.71
CA TRP A 87 3.09 3.78 -3.89
C TRP A 87 3.26 2.28 -3.65
N GLU A 88 3.35 1.89 -2.38
CA GLU A 88 3.10 0.53 -1.92
C GLU A 88 1.63 0.47 -1.55
N ALA A 89 0.83 -0.11 -2.45
CA ALA A 89 -0.62 -0.11 -2.30
C ALA A 89 -1.08 -1.29 -1.43
N ASP A 90 -1.71 -0.99 -0.29
CA ASP A 90 -2.57 -1.95 0.38
C ASP A 90 -4.01 -1.75 -0.10
N LEU A 91 -4.43 -2.63 -1.02
CA LEU A 91 -5.73 -2.53 -1.67
C LEU A 91 -6.89 -2.92 -0.74
N ALA A 92 -6.62 -3.71 0.30
CA ALA A 92 -7.61 -4.03 1.30
C ALA A 92 -7.88 -2.84 2.24
N TRP A 93 -6.86 -2.08 2.60
CA TRP A 93 -7.04 -0.83 3.33
C TRP A 93 -7.75 0.25 2.50
N VAL A 94 -7.52 0.32 1.18
CA VAL A 94 -8.32 1.17 0.28
C VAL A 94 -9.81 0.84 0.40
N ALA A 95 -10.15 -0.45 0.30
CA ALA A 95 -11.53 -0.91 0.41
C ALA A 95 -12.12 -0.67 1.81
N ARG A 96 -11.36 -0.86 2.89
CA ARG A 96 -11.78 -0.52 4.26
C ARG A 96 -12.01 0.97 4.47
N GLY A 97 -11.24 1.82 3.79
CA GLY A 97 -11.45 3.27 3.72
C GLY A 97 -12.64 3.69 2.85
N ALA A 98 -13.51 2.73 2.46
CA ALA A 98 -14.70 2.92 1.65
C ALA A 98 -14.42 3.53 0.24
N SER A 99 -13.22 3.25 -0.29
CA SER A 99 -12.82 3.64 -1.65
C SER A 99 -12.70 2.41 -2.56
N ASP A 100 -12.81 2.61 -3.87
CA ASP A 100 -12.68 1.53 -4.85
C ASP A 100 -11.19 1.30 -5.22
N PRO A 101 -10.61 0.13 -4.89
CA PRO A 101 -9.23 -0.16 -5.24
C PRO A 101 -8.94 -0.14 -6.75
N LEU A 102 -9.88 -0.56 -7.59
CA LEU A 102 -9.73 -0.52 -9.05
C LEU A 102 -9.66 0.91 -9.58
N GLU A 103 -10.50 1.81 -9.05
CA GLU A 103 -10.43 3.23 -9.40
C GLU A 103 -9.07 3.83 -9.03
N TYR A 104 -8.56 3.54 -7.83
CA TYR A 104 -7.24 4.03 -7.41
C TYR A 104 -6.09 3.48 -8.26
N ILE A 105 -6.14 2.20 -8.64
CA ILE A 105 -5.17 1.62 -9.58
C ILE A 105 -5.25 2.32 -10.94
N GLN A 106 -6.44 2.63 -11.46
CA GLN A 106 -6.59 3.34 -12.74
C GLN A 106 -6.02 4.76 -12.68
N ARG A 107 -6.24 5.48 -11.59
CA ARG A 107 -5.79 6.88 -11.41
C ARG A 107 -4.28 6.97 -11.14
N TYR A 108 -3.75 6.09 -10.31
CA TYR A 108 -2.41 6.22 -9.75
C TYR A 108 -1.51 5.00 -9.99
N GLY A 109 -1.92 4.06 -10.82
CA GLY A 109 -1.20 2.81 -11.04
C GLY A 109 0.23 2.98 -11.58
N ASN A 110 0.51 4.09 -12.28
CA ASN A 110 1.86 4.44 -12.72
C ASN A 110 2.83 4.75 -11.55
N ARG A 111 2.30 4.89 -10.34
CA ARG A 111 3.06 5.12 -9.11
C ARG A 111 3.35 3.82 -8.35
N LEU A 112 2.68 2.72 -8.69
CA LEU A 112 2.83 1.43 -8.02
C LEU A 112 4.26 0.92 -8.09
N ALA A 113 4.79 0.47 -6.96
CA ALA A 113 6.05 -0.26 -6.84
C ALA A 113 5.88 -1.58 -6.08
N ALA A 114 4.97 -1.60 -5.12
CA ALA A 114 4.62 -2.80 -4.36
C ALA A 114 3.12 -2.86 -4.08
N ILE A 115 2.62 -4.06 -3.85
CA ILE A 115 1.22 -4.35 -3.52
C ILE A 115 1.21 -5.22 -2.27
N HIS A 116 0.50 -4.80 -1.23
CA HIS A 116 0.10 -5.70 -0.15
C HIS A 116 -1.12 -6.50 -0.59
N VAL A 117 -0.91 -7.80 -0.68
CA VAL A 117 -1.94 -8.77 -1.06
C VAL A 117 -2.58 -9.28 0.22
N LYS A 118 -3.65 -8.61 0.63
CA LYS A 118 -4.39 -8.81 1.87
C LYS A 118 -5.87 -8.94 1.54
N ASP A 119 -6.60 -9.82 2.21
CA ASP A 119 -8.04 -10.01 1.95
C ASP A 119 -8.89 -9.67 3.17
N ILE A 120 -10.14 -9.33 2.93
CA ILE A 120 -11.10 -8.89 3.95
C ILE A 120 -12.17 -9.96 4.10
N ALA A 121 -12.35 -10.47 5.31
CA ALA A 121 -13.42 -11.41 5.63
C ALA A 121 -14.81 -10.79 5.42
N PRO A 122 -15.83 -11.58 5.10
CA PRO A 122 -17.21 -11.11 5.13
C PRO A 122 -17.57 -10.46 6.46
N VAL A 123 -18.45 -9.46 6.40
CA VAL A 123 -18.88 -8.70 7.60
C VAL A 123 -19.28 -9.63 8.75
N GLY A 124 -18.70 -9.39 9.92
CA GLY A 124 -18.96 -10.17 11.14
C GLY A 124 -18.16 -11.47 11.27
N GLN A 125 -17.33 -11.80 10.28
CA GLN A 125 -16.45 -12.98 10.36
C GLN A 125 -15.02 -12.56 10.77
N ASN A 126 -14.22 -13.53 11.23
CA ASN A 126 -12.82 -13.40 11.63
C ASN A 126 -12.54 -12.21 12.59
N LEU A 127 -13.48 -11.91 13.49
CA LEU A 127 -13.33 -10.76 14.41
C LEU A 127 -12.11 -10.87 15.33
N ALA A 128 -11.67 -12.08 15.65
CA ALA A 128 -10.44 -12.30 16.42
C ALA A 128 -9.16 -11.94 15.64
N GLU A 129 -9.26 -11.88 14.32
CA GLU A 129 -8.22 -11.51 13.36
C GLU A 129 -8.50 -10.15 12.71
N ASP A 130 -9.26 -9.28 13.42
CA ASP A 130 -9.65 -7.93 13.00
C ASP A 130 -10.37 -7.89 11.64
N GLY A 131 -11.05 -9.00 11.28
CA GLY A 131 -11.81 -9.13 10.04
C GLY A 131 -10.94 -9.32 8.80
N TRP A 132 -9.69 -9.71 8.95
CA TRP A 132 -8.85 -10.13 7.82
C TRP A 132 -9.10 -11.58 7.44
N ALA A 133 -8.70 -11.97 6.25
CA ALA A 133 -8.85 -13.33 5.74
C ALA A 133 -7.60 -13.78 4.98
N ASP A 134 -7.44 -15.10 4.86
CA ASP A 134 -6.51 -15.67 3.90
C ASP A 134 -6.87 -15.22 2.48
N LEU A 135 -5.88 -15.01 1.65
CA LEU A 135 -6.08 -14.60 0.26
C LEU A 135 -7.04 -15.55 -0.48
N GLY A 136 -8.06 -14.96 -1.10
CA GLY A 136 -9.09 -15.68 -1.84
C GLY A 136 -10.17 -16.32 -0.98
N ALA A 137 -10.09 -16.19 0.35
CA ALA A 137 -11.16 -16.56 1.29
C ALA A 137 -11.96 -15.33 1.76
N GLY A 138 -11.57 -14.13 1.32
CA GLY A 138 -12.24 -12.88 1.63
C GLY A 138 -13.22 -12.43 0.55
N THR A 139 -13.42 -11.12 0.49
CA THR A 139 -14.44 -10.47 -0.35
C THR A 139 -13.89 -9.68 -1.53
N LEU A 140 -12.58 -9.51 -1.62
CA LEU A 140 -11.96 -8.74 -2.70
C LEU A 140 -11.84 -9.59 -3.98
N ASP A 141 -12.14 -8.99 -5.13
CA ASP A 141 -11.89 -9.62 -6.43
C ASP A 141 -10.40 -9.51 -6.80
N TRP A 142 -9.59 -10.38 -6.20
CA TRP A 142 -8.15 -10.42 -6.44
C TRP A 142 -7.78 -10.78 -7.88
N THR A 143 -8.66 -11.43 -8.65
CA THR A 143 -8.44 -11.66 -10.08
C THR A 143 -8.42 -10.33 -10.83
N ALA A 144 -9.45 -9.51 -10.65
CA ALA A 144 -9.53 -8.20 -11.27
C ALA A 144 -8.42 -7.25 -10.80
N LEU A 145 -8.12 -7.26 -9.49
CA LEU A 145 -7.07 -6.41 -8.90
C LEU A 145 -5.68 -6.74 -9.44
N LEU A 146 -5.31 -8.02 -9.51
CA LEU A 146 -4.03 -8.46 -10.06
C LEU A 146 -3.92 -8.10 -11.55
N GLN A 147 -4.97 -8.31 -12.34
CA GLN A 147 -5.00 -7.91 -13.75
C GLN A 147 -4.76 -6.40 -13.89
N ALA A 148 -5.48 -5.59 -13.11
CA ALA A 148 -5.33 -4.13 -13.13
C ALA A 148 -3.91 -3.69 -12.75
N CYS A 149 -3.33 -4.22 -11.67
CA CYS A 149 -1.97 -3.90 -11.25
C CYS A 149 -0.93 -4.23 -12.33
N ARG A 150 -1.04 -5.41 -12.96
CA ARG A 150 -0.09 -5.87 -13.99
C ARG A 150 -0.12 -5.03 -15.26
N THR A 151 -1.26 -4.43 -15.61
CA THR A 151 -1.32 -3.50 -16.74
C THR A 151 -0.55 -2.22 -16.49
N GLN A 152 -0.35 -1.83 -15.22
CA GLN A 152 0.35 -0.61 -14.84
C GLN A 152 1.87 -0.77 -14.78
N SER A 153 2.36 -1.93 -14.31
CA SER A 153 3.79 -2.21 -14.21
C SER A 153 4.09 -3.71 -14.27
N LYS A 154 5.19 -4.06 -14.95
CA LYS A 154 5.71 -5.43 -15.01
C LYS A 154 6.63 -5.79 -13.83
N HIS A 155 7.03 -4.81 -13.04
CA HIS A 155 8.03 -4.95 -11.99
C HIS A 155 7.47 -4.53 -10.64
N LEU A 156 6.35 -5.18 -10.23
CA LEU A 156 5.75 -4.97 -8.93
C LEU A 156 6.21 -6.04 -7.94
N ILE A 157 6.45 -5.63 -6.72
CA ILE A 157 6.61 -6.52 -5.57
C ILE A 157 5.21 -6.85 -5.05
N TYR A 158 4.92 -8.13 -4.81
CA TYR A 158 3.68 -8.57 -4.18
C TYR A 158 4.02 -9.16 -2.82
N ALA A 159 3.57 -8.50 -1.76
CA ALA A 159 3.76 -8.94 -0.38
C ALA A 159 2.45 -9.52 0.16
N LEU A 160 2.44 -10.82 0.46
CA LEU A 160 1.32 -11.44 1.18
C LEU A 160 1.35 -10.94 2.63
N GLU A 161 0.27 -10.32 3.07
CA GLU A 161 0.25 -9.64 4.36
C GLU A 161 -1.07 -9.86 5.09
N HIS A 162 -1.00 -9.94 6.43
CA HIS A 162 -2.13 -10.09 7.34
C HIS A 162 -1.73 -9.50 8.70
N ASP A 163 -2.42 -8.48 9.18
CA ASP A 163 -2.03 -7.77 10.41
C ASP A 163 -2.07 -8.64 11.67
N LYS A 164 -2.96 -9.62 11.74
CA LYS A 164 -3.22 -10.38 12.97
C LYS A 164 -3.66 -11.82 12.72
N PRO A 165 -2.83 -12.66 12.08
CA PRO A 165 -3.19 -14.05 11.84
C PRO A 165 -3.09 -14.88 13.13
N ASN A 166 -4.13 -15.65 13.46
CA ASN A 166 -4.10 -16.62 14.57
C ASN A 166 -3.12 -17.77 14.29
N ASP A 167 -2.93 -18.11 13.01
CA ASP A 167 -2.00 -19.13 12.52
C ASP A 167 -1.12 -18.54 11.41
N PRO A 168 -0.02 -17.84 11.74
CA PRO A 168 0.82 -17.15 10.75
C PRO A 168 1.43 -18.09 9.70
N VAL A 169 1.84 -19.29 10.09
CA VAL A 169 2.44 -20.26 9.17
C VAL A 169 1.37 -20.84 8.22
N GLY A 170 0.21 -21.18 8.76
CA GLY A 170 -0.92 -21.63 7.96
C GLY A 170 -1.42 -20.54 7.02
N TYR A 171 -1.56 -19.29 7.50
CA TYR A 171 -1.87 -18.13 6.65
C TYR A 171 -0.89 -18.02 5.47
N ALA A 172 0.42 -17.98 5.75
CA ALA A 172 1.43 -17.84 4.71
C ALA A 172 1.34 -18.98 3.67
N THR A 173 1.14 -20.22 4.15
CA THR A 173 1.03 -21.39 3.27
C THR A 173 -0.20 -21.34 2.38
N ARG A 174 -1.38 -21.04 2.95
CA ARG A 174 -2.65 -21.02 2.22
C ARG A 174 -2.71 -19.83 1.25
N SER A 175 -2.28 -18.66 1.70
CA SER A 175 -2.28 -17.46 0.87
C SER A 175 -1.26 -17.52 -0.26
N ALA A 176 -0.07 -18.13 -0.05
CA ALA A 176 0.89 -18.36 -1.12
C ALA A 176 0.34 -19.31 -2.20
N ALA A 177 -0.33 -20.39 -1.80
CA ALA A 177 -0.95 -21.31 -2.75
C ALA A 177 -2.10 -20.63 -3.52
N ALA A 178 -2.92 -19.81 -2.85
CA ALA A 178 -3.98 -19.03 -3.48
C ALA A 178 -3.40 -17.99 -4.47
N PHE A 179 -2.34 -17.28 -4.08
CA PHE A 179 -1.67 -16.31 -4.94
C PHE A 179 -1.15 -16.96 -6.22
N GLN A 180 -0.45 -18.09 -6.10
CA GLN A 180 0.07 -18.80 -7.27
C GLN A 180 -1.06 -19.18 -8.24
N LYS A 181 -2.17 -19.70 -7.71
CA LYS A 181 -3.33 -20.08 -8.53
C LYS A 181 -3.98 -18.85 -9.21
N LEU A 182 -4.14 -17.73 -8.50
CA LEU A 182 -4.65 -16.48 -9.07
C LEU A 182 -3.69 -15.93 -10.14
N TRP A 183 -2.40 -16.00 -9.84
CA TRP A 183 -1.34 -15.53 -10.75
C TRP A 183 -1.37 -16.30 -12.08
N ASP A 184 -1.43 -17.62 -12.03
CA ASP A 184 -1.47 -18.48 -13.23
C ASP A 184 -2.73 -18.18 -14.08
N ASN A 185 -3.90 -17.99 -13.44
CA ASN A 185 -5.15 -17.66 -14.11
C ASN A 185 -5.21 -16.26 -14.74
N THR A 186 -4.31 -15.36 -14.35
CA THR A 186 -4.25 -14.00 -14.92
C THR A 186 -3.20 -13.86 -16.04
N HIS A 187 -2.54 -14.97 -16.47
CA HIS A 187 -1.54 -14.97 -17.51
C HIS A 187 -2.08 -15.39 -18.89
N ASP A 188 -3.30 -15.92 -18.94
CA ASP A 188 -3.99 -16.27 -20.19
C ASP A 188 -4.84 -15.09 -20.70
#